data_680ee25f5a27b76f1148e42ae6412e04
#
_entry.id   680ee25f5a27b76f1148e42ae6412e04
#
_cell.length_a   1.000
_cell.length_b   1.000
_cell.length_c   1.000
_cell.angle_alpha   90.00
_cell.angle_beta   90.00
_cell.angle_gamma   90.00
#
_symmetry.space_group_name_H-M   'P 1'
#
loop_
_entity.id
_entity.type
_entity.pdbx_description
1 polymer ?
#
loop_
_entity_poly.entity_id
_entity_poly.type
_entity_poly.pdbx_seq_one_letter_code
_entity_poly.pdbx_strand_id
1 'polypeptide(L)'
;MIYISLCILFVGCKKTNSSTNEMCNCSVESIEDELEMLCLKSKNDSMTLSMEITSDNMVNDYNYRYLGSLQVSSRMFEVLQKTVLSGQYKDAQRALVSIRFFTNGNLFGEYTGLNNFYSVKISSNNICIYNVETRSSKKINMKDSIPQLLFFHYNDKDSSSCGDLFYFRKN
;
A
#
# COMPACT_ATOMS: atom_id res chain seq x y z
N MET A 1 -17.89 -10.99 -1.50
CA MET A 1 -16.76 -10.30 -0.85
C MET A 1 -16.38 -11.15 0.35
N ILE A 2 -15.36 -11.97 0.20
CA ILE A 2 -14.93 -12.92 1.26
C ILE A 2 -13.80 -12.21 2.01
N TYR A 3 -14.07 -11.79 3.24
CA TYR A 3 -13.04 -11.33 4.16
C TYR A 3 -12.35 -12.57 4.74
N ILE A 4 -11.17 -12.91 4.26
CA ILE A 4 -10.30 -13.84 4.95
C ILE A 4 -9.43 -13.00 5.89
N SER A 5 -9.91 -12.82 7.12
CA SER A 5 -9.07 -12.33 8.21
C SER A 5 -8.14 -13.48 8.58
N LEU A 6 -6.94 -13.49 8.03
CA LEU A 6 -5.89 -14.37 8.47
C LEU A 6 -5.29 -13.72 9.73
N CYS A 7 -5.87 -14.06 10.90
CA CYS A 7 -5.17 -13.86 12.17
C CYS A 7 -3.89 -14.71 12.10
N ILE A 8 -2.76 -14.09 11.81
CA ILE A 8 -1.46 -14.71 12.00
C ILE A 8 -1.27 -14.83 13.50
N LEU A 9 -1.72 -15.97 14.03
CA LEU A 9 -1.35 -16.42 15.34
C LEU A 9 0.18 -16.40 15.39
N PHE A 10 0.73 -15.73 16.38
CA PHE A 10 2.12 -15.77 16.78
C PHE A 10 2.72 -17.13 16.46
N VAL A 11 3.64 -17.18 15.51
CA VAL A 11 4.50 -18.34 15.35
C VAL A 11 5.37 -18.37 16.61
N GLY A 12 4.88 -19.12 17.59
CA GLY A 12 5.65 -19.40 18.77
C GLY A 12 6.92 -20.13 18.35
N CYS A 13 8.06 -19.50 18.48
CA CYS A 13 9.34 -20.18 18.43
C CYS A 13 9.26 -21.39 19.38
N LYS A 14 9.29 -22.62 18.83
CA LYS A 14 9.46 -23.81 19.62
C LYS A 14 10.77 -23.67 20.39
N LYS A 15 10.67 -23.53 21.73
CA LYS A 15 11.80 -23.63 22.62
C LYS A 15 12.45 -25.02 22.46
N THR A 16 13.58 -25.04 21.78
CA THR A 16 14.59 -26.08 22.08
C THR A 16 15.40 -25.54 23.25
N ASN A 17 15.43 -26.33 24.33
CA ASN A 17 16.20 -26.03 25.54
C ASN A 17 17.69 -25.90 25.22
N SER A 18 18.18 -24.70 25.13
CA SER A 18 19.57 -24.34 25.40
C SER A 18 19.59 -22.89 25.89
N SER A 19 20.23 -22.71 27.04
CA SER A 19 20.33 -21.51 27.83
C SER A 19 21.14 -20.41 27.11
N THR A 20 20.50 -19.62 26.27
CA THR A 20 20.90 -18.27 25.88
C THR A 20 19.62 -17.54 25.49
N ASN A 21 19.34 -16.43 26.20
CA ASN A 21 18.24 -15.52 25.86
C ASN A 21 18.59 -14.76 24.56
N GLU A 22 18.48 -15.40 23.43
CA GLU A 22 18.33 -14.69 22.16
C GLU A 22 16.85 -14.34 22.01
N MET A 23 16.49 -13.11 22.44
CA MET A 23 15.27 -12.48 21.96
C MET A 23 15.39 -12.38 20.44
N CYS A 24 14.58 -13.14 19.71
CA CYS A 24 14.35 -12.88 18.28
C CYS A 24 13.84 -11.44 18.15
N ASN A 25 14.74 -10.49 17.91
CA ASN A 25 14.42 -9.14 17.48
C ASN A 25 13.96 -9.19 16.01
N CYS A 26 12.73 -9.68 15.78
CA CYS A 26 12.07 -9.42 14.51
C CYS A 26 11.77 -7.92 14.47
N SER A 27 12.49 -7.18 13.65
CA SER A 27 12.17 -5.77 13.44
C SER A 27 10.80 -5.66 12.75
N VAL A 28 10.06 -4.59 13.05
CA VAL A 28 8.78 -4.30 12.39
C VAL A 28 8.97 -4.29 10.86
N GLU A 29 10.09 -3.75 10.39
CA GLU A 29 10.46 -3.69 8.98
C GLU A 29 10.54 -5.07 8.32
N SER A 30 11.11 -6.07 8.99
CA SER A 30 11.19 -7.42 8.43
C SER A 30 9.82 -8.08 8.25
N ILE A 31 8.87 -7.80 9.14
CA ILE A 31 7.50 -8.31 9.06
C ILE A 31 6.73 -7.59 7.94
N GLU A 32 6.93 -6.28 7.79
CA GLU A 32 6.35 -5.50 6.70
C GLU A 32 6.80 -6.05 5.34
N ASP A 33 8.09 -6.30 5.16
CA ASP A 33 8.65 -6.85 3.93
C ASP A 33 8.07 -8.24 3.61
N GLU A 34 7.90 -9.10 4.61
CA GLU A 34 7.28 -10.41 4.43
C GLU A 34 5.81 -10.29 3.97
N LEU A 35 5.01 -9.39 4.55
CA LEU A 35 3.63 -9.17 4.16
C LEU A 35 3.52 -8.62 2.73
N GLU A 36 4.40 -7.71 2.35
CA GLU A 36 4.47 -7.21 0.98
C GLU A 36 4.77 -8.33 -0.01
N MET A 37 5.77 -9.15 0.29
CA MET A 37 6.15 -10.27 -0.56
C MET A 37 5.04 -11.33 -0.65
N LEU A 38 4.32 -11.60 0.43
CA LEU A 38 3.17 -12.49 0.42
C LEU A 38 2.04 -11.95 -0.45
N CYS A 39 1.75 -10.65 -0.34
CA CYS A 39 0.74 -9.98 -1.15
C CYS A 39 1.10 -10.02 -2.64
N LEU A 40 2.36 -9.75 -2.99
CA LEU A 40 2.87 -9.84 -4.36
C LEU A 40 2.81 -11.26 -4.94
N LYS A 41 3.11 -12.27 -4.11
CA LYS A 41 3.05 -13.69 -4.53
C LYS A 41 1.62 -14.17 -4.74
N SER A 42 0.67 -13.69 -3.95
CA SER A 42 -0.74 -14.12 -4.04
C SER A 42 -1.39 -13.68 -5.35
N LYS A 43 -0.98 -12.52 -5.90
CA LYS A 43 -1.56 -11.88 -7.10
C LYS A 43 -3.08 -11.81 -7.08
N ASN A 44 -3.65 -11.68 -5.89
CA ASN A 44 -5.10 -11.66 -5.68
C ASN A 44 -5.53 -10.25 -5.29
N ASP A 45 -6.20 -9.56 -6.22
CA ASP A 45 -6.71 -8.18 -6.03
C ASP A 45 -7.89 -8.08 -5.06
N SER A 46 -8.52 -9.21 -4.75
CA SER A 46 -9.62 -9.30 -3.78
C SER A 46 -9.14 -9.57 -2.35
N MET A 47 -7.84 -9.86 -2.16
CA MET A 47 -7.26 -10.15 -0.86
C MET A 47 -6.58 -8.93 -0.28
N THR A 48 -6.86 -8.69 1.01
CA THR A 48 -6.12 -7.70 1.81
C THR A 48 -5.40 -8.47 2.92
N LEU A 49 -4.09 -8.29 3.03
CA LEU A 49 -3.30 -8.74 4.16
C LEU A 49 -3.20 -7.61 5.18
N SER A 50 -3.45 -7.91 6.44
CA SER A 50 -3.48 -6.89 7.50
C SER A 50 -2.63 -7.32 8.68
N MET A 51 -1.98 -6.34 9.31
CA MET A 51 -1.21 -6.50 10.54
C MET A 51 -1.44 -5.31 11.45
N GLU A 52 -1.68 -5.56 12.73
CA GLU A 52 -1.76 -4.53 13.77
C GLU A 52 -0.49 -4.56 14.63
N ILE A 53 0.11 -3.41 14.85
CA ILE A 53 1.24 -3.24 15.75
C ILE A 53 0.89 -2.16 16.77
N THR A 54 0.96 -2.52 18.05
CA THR A 54 0.77 -1.56 19.14
C THR A 54 2.10 -1.32 19.83
N SER A 55 2.55 -0.06 19.90
CA SER A 55 3.74 0.38 20.63
C SER A 55 3.51 1.77 21.21
N ASP A 56 3.98 2.00 22.43
CA ASP A 56 4.01 3.31 23.08
C ASP A 56 2.69 4.10 22.99
N ASN A 57 1.55 3.46 23.23
CA ASN A 57 0.21 4.02 23.10
C ASN A 57 -0.22 4.40 21.67
N MET A 58 0.51 3.95 20.67
CA MET A 58 0.14 4.09 19.26
C MET A 58 -0.32 2.73 18.70
N VAL A 59 -1.41 2.75 17.97
CA VAL A 59 -1.91 1.60 17.22
C VAL A 59 -1.68 1.89 15.74
N ASN A 60 -0.95 1.00 15.08
CA ASN A 60 -0.69 1.08 13.66
C ASN A 60 -1.29 -0.18 12.98
N ASP A 61 -2.25 0.05 12.09
CA ASP A 61 -2.83 -1.01 11.27
C ASP A 61 -2.25 -0.91 9.86
N TYR A 62 -1.52 -1.93 9.46
CA TYR A 62 -0.93 -2.04 8.13
C TYR A 62 -1.81 -2.92 7.27
N ASN A 63 -2.20 -2.41 6.10
CA ASN A 63 -3.03 -3.12 5.16
C ASN A 63 -2.36 -3.12 3.78
N TYR A 64 -2.20 -4.30 3.19
CA TYR A 64 -1.59 -4.50 1.88
C TYR A 64 -2.60 -5.13 0.93
N ARG A 65 -2.76 -4.54 -0.23
CA ARG A 65 -3.63 -5.04 -1.29
C ARG A 65 -2.90 -5.05 -2.63
N TYR A 66 -2.91 -6.17 -3.30
CA TYR A 66 -2.44 -6.27 -4.68
C TYR A 66 -3.42 -5.55 -5.61
N LEU A 67 -2.92 -4.67 -6.48
CA LEU A 67 -3.75 -3.91 -7.42
C LEU A 67 -3.70 -4.48 -8.83
N GLY A 68 -2.68 -5.24 -9.18
CA GLY A 68 -2.47 -5.80 -10.49
C GLY A 68 -1.07 -5.59 -11.05
N SER A 69 -0.87 -6.00 -12.28
CA SER A 69 0.38 -5.79 -13.03
C SER A 69 0.21 -4.66 -14.03
N LEU A 70 1.29 -3.93 -14.29
CA LEU A 70 1.36 -2.79 -15.19
C LEU A 70 2.57 -2.91 -16.10
N GLN A 71 2.38 -2.84 -17.41
CA GLN A 71 3.49 -2.73 -18.34
C GLN A 71 3.77 -1.26 -18.62
N VAL A 72 5.00 -0.83 -18.29
CA VAL A 72 5.48 0.53 -18.54
C VAL A 72 6.68 0.42 -19.45
N SER A 73 6.56 0.93 -20.68
CA SER A 73 7.56 0.70 -21.73
C SER A 73 7.82 -0.81 -21.92
N SER A 74 9.04 -1.28 -21.73
CA SER A 74 9.42 -2.70 -21.81
C SER A 74 9.45 -3.43 -20.47
N ARG A 75 9.09 -2.76 -19.36
CA ARG A 75 9.18 -3.34 -18.00
C ARG A 75 7.80 -3.68 -17.46
N MET A 76 7.71 -4.82 -16.78
CA MET A 76 6.55 -5.22 -16.02
C MET A 76 6.72 -4.79 -14.56
N PHE A 77 5.68 -4.16 -14.02
CA PHE A 77 5.59 -3.78 -12.62
C PHE A 77 4.41 -4.48 -11.96
N GLU A 78 4.64 -5.04 -10.79
CA GLU A 78 3.59 -5.46 -9.88
C GLU A 78 3.25 -4.28 -8.99
N VAL A 79 1.97 -3.99 -8.82
CA VAL A 79 1.52 -2.79 -8.10
C VAL A 79 0.75 -3.17 -6.85
N LEU A 80 1.12 -2.56 -5.75
CA LEU A 80 0.61 -2.80 -4.43
C LEU A 80 0.10 -1.50 -3.81
N GLN A 81 -1.03 -1.55 -3.12
CA GLN A 81 -1.47 -0.49 -2.21
C GLN A 81 -1.09 -0.86 -0.79
N LYS A 82 -0.33 0.01 -0.13
CA LYS A 82 -0.07 -0.04 1.31
C LYS A 82 -0.90 1.05 1.96
N THR A 83 -1.66 0.69 2.99
CA THR A 83 -2.40 1.65 3.82
C THR A 83 -1.94 1.47 5.26
N VAL A 84 -1.50 2.55 5.88
CA VAL A 84 -1.15 2.58 7.30
C VAL A 84 -2.16 3.46 8.02
N LEU A 85 -2.91 2.89 8.94
CA LEU A 85 -3.77 3.63 9.84
C LEU A 85 -3.01 3.79 11.16
N SER A 86 -2.73 5.02 11.56
CA SER A 86 -1.93 5.32 12.75
C SER A 86 -2.63 6.30 13.67
N GLY A 87 -2.69 5.99 14.97
CA GLY A 87 -3.31 6.86 15.97
C GLY A 87 -3.20 6.29 17.37
N GLN A 88 -3.47 7.13 18.38
CA GLN A 88 -3.52 6.69 19.79
C GLN A 88 -4.74 5.82 20.08
N TYR A 89 -5.82 6.04 19.34
CA TYR A 89 -7.08 5.30 19.48
C TYR A 89 -7.55 4.84 18.10
N LYS A 90 -8.18 3.67 18.04
CA LYS A 90 -8.71 3.11 16.76
C LYS A 90 -9.70 4.07 16.07
N ASP A 91 -10.46 4.85 16.83
CA ASP A 91 -11.46 5.77 16.29
C ASP A 91 -10.86 7.11 15.79
N ALA A 92 -9.59 7.36 16.06
CA ALA A 92 -8.90 8.60 15.72
C ALA A 92 -7.63 8.38 14.87
N GLN A 93 -7.61 7.31 14.10
CA GLN A 93 -6.48 6.99 13.23
C GLN A 93 -6.45 7.86 11.97
N ARG A 94 -5.25 8.22 11.54
CA ARG A 94 -4.99 8.86 10.25
C ARG A 94 -4.49 7.82 9.26
N ALA A 95 -5.05 7.86 8.06
CA ALA A 95 -4.65 6.97 6.98
C ALA A 95 -3.54 7.61 6.14
N LEU A 96 -2.46 6.86 5.94
CA LEU A 96 -1.44 7.12 4.95
C LEU A 96 -1.50 6.01 3.91
N VAL A 97 -1.79 6.37 2.68
CA VAL A 97 -1.87 5.42 1.57
C VAL A 97 -0.73 5.65 0.61
N SER A 98 -0.05 4.58 0.22
CA SER A 98 0.94 4.61 -0.85
C SER A 98 0.63 3.58 -1.94
N ILE A 99 1.03 3.89 -3.18
CA ILE A 99 0.96 2.99 -4.33
C ILE A 99 2.38 2.61 -4.68
N ARG A 100 2.74 1.37 -4.45
CA ARG A 100 4.11 0.83 -4.55
C ARG A 100 4.28 0.01 -5.81
N PHE A 101 5.37 0.23 -6.53
CA PHE A 101 5.70 -0.43 -7.78
C PHE A 101 6.89 -1.35 -7.57
N PHE A 102 6.75 -2.61 -7.91
CA PHE A 102 7.77 -3.63 -7.78
C PHE A 102 8.17 -4.16 -9.16
N THR A 103 9.45 -4.40 -9.35
CA THR A 103 9.98 -5.09 -10.52
C THR A 103 10.98 -6.15 -10.07
N ASN A 104 10.82 -7.38 -10.54
CA ASN A 104 11.63 -8.52 -10.11
C ASN A 104 11.67 -8.71 -8.58
N GLY A 105 10.55 -8.45 -7.91
CA GLY A 105 10.43 -8.56 -6.45
C GLY A 105 11.05 -7.42 -5.65
N ASN A 106 11.68 -6.43 -6.29
CA ASN A 106 12.27 -5.27 -5.62
C ASN A 106 11.39 -4.03 -5.77
N LEU A 107 11.30 -3.24 -4.71
CA LEU A 107 10.62 -1.96 -4.75
C LEU A 107 11.37 -1.01 -5.70
N PHE A 108 10.69 -0.55 -6.73
CA PHE A 108 11.20 0.43 -7.68
C PHE A 108 10.92 1.86 -7.24
N GLY A 109 9.77 2.07 -6.60
CA GLY A 109 9.35 3.38 -6.11
C GLY A 109 7.88 3.40 -5.75
N GLU A 110 7.41 4.53 -5.24
CA GLU A 110 6.05 4.67 -4.76
C GLU A 110 5.50 6.08 -4.93
N TYR A 111 4.18 6.19 -5.10
CA TYR A 111 3.45 7.43 -4.85
C TYR A 111 3.00 7.45 -3.40
N THR A 112 3.26 8.56 -2.71
CA THR A 112 2.86 8.80 -1.32
C THR A 112 1.94 10.02 -1.21
N GLY A 113 1.29 10.18 -0.07
CA GLY A 113 0.44 11.33 0.21
C GLY A 113 -1.04 11.12 -0.10
N LEU A 114 -1.42 9.92 -0.60
CA LEU A 114 -2.83 9.58 -0.69
C LEU A 114 -3.40 9.37 0.73
N ASN A 115 -4.69 9.59 0.88
CA ASN A 115 -5.43 9.29 2.10
C ASN A 115 -6.51 8.23 1.84
N ASN A 116 -7.31 7.90 2.84
CA ASN A 116 -8.37 6.88 2.74
C ASN A 116 -9.55 7.27 1.83
N PHE A 117 -9.63 8.51 1.35
CA PHE A 117 -10.64 8.93 0.38
C PHE A 117 -10.31 8.49 -1.05
N TYR A 118 -9.09 7.99 -1.30
CA TYR A 118 -8.69 7.53 -2.62
C TYR A 118 -8.80 6.02 -2.77
N SER A 119 -9.52 5.60 -3.79
CA SER A 119 -9.54 4.22 -4.28
C SER A 119 -8.75 4.11 -5.57
N VAL A 120 -7.90 3.10 -5.65
CA VAL A 120 -7.00 2.90 -6.79
C VAL A 120 -7.28 1.55 -7.44
N LYS A 121 -7.31 1.54 -8.77
CA LYS A 121 -7.45 0.32 -9.59
C LYS A 121 -6.49 0.35 -10.76
N ILE A 122 -6.01 -0.82 -11.13
CA ILE A 122 -5.24 -1.03 -12.37
C ILE A 122 -6.19 -1.53 -13.45
N SER A 123 -6.08 -0.95 -14.65
CA SER A 123 -6.83 -1.40 -15.82
C SER A 123 -5.95 -1.29 -17.05
N SER A 124 -5.52 -2.43 -17.58
CA SER A 124 -4.52 -2.48 -18.65
C SER A 124 -3.26 -1.68 -18.25
N ASN A 125 -2.83 -0.71 -19.04
CA ASN A 125 -1.66 0.14 -18.74
C ASN A 125 -2.05 1.46 -18.07
N ASN A 126 -3.14 1.48 -17.31
CA ASN A 126 -3.61 2.69 -16.65
C ASN A 126 -3.76 2.47 -15.14
N ILE A 127 -3.48 3.52 -14.40
CA ILE A 127 -3.93 3.66 -13.02
C ILE A 127 -5.17 4.53 -13.01
N CYS A 128 -6.25 4.02 -12.43
CA CYS A 128 -7.48 4.76 -12.22
C CYS A 128 -7.57 5.12 -10.74
N ILE A 129 -7.52 6.41 -10.45
CA ILE A 129 -7.68 6.95 -9.10
C ILE A 129 -9.07 7.55 -8.99
N TYR A 130 -9.81 7.18 -7.97
CA TYR A 130 -11.13 7.69 -7.65
C TYR A 130 -11.14 8.28 -6.25
N ASN A 131 -11.58 9.53 -6.12
CA ASN A 131 -11.81 10.17 -4.83
C ASN A 131 -13.26 10.00 -4.44
N VAL A 132 -13.49 9.33 -3.29
CA VAL A 132 -14.84 8.98 -2.81
C VAL A 132 -15.60 10.20 -2.34
N GLU A 133 -14.91 11.17 -1.76
CA GLU A 133 -15.51 12.39 -1.19
C GLU A 133 -15.98 13.34 -2.29
N THR A 134 -15.11 13.66 -3.24
CA THR A 134 -15.43 14.57 -4.35
C THR A 134 -16.13 13.87 -5.52
N ARG A 135 -16.23 12.53 -5.50
CA ARG A 135 -16.78 11.68 -6.57
C ARG A 135 -16.10 11.90 -7.93
N SER A 136 -14.88 12.37 -7.92
CA SER A 136 -14.08 12.61 -9.11
C SER A 136 -13.17 11.41 -9.40
N SER A 137 -12.81 11.22 -10.66
CA SER A 137 -11.91 10.14 -11.07
C SER A 137 -10.89 10.63 -12.07
N LYS A 138 -9.69 10.05 -12.02
CA LYS A 138 -8.63 10.31 -12.98
C LYS A 138 -8.05 9.00 -13.49
N LYS A 139 -7.95 8.90 -14.79
CA LYS A 139 -7.26 7.80 -15.48
C LYS A 139 -5.91 8.30 -15.95
N ILE A 140 -4.85 7.61 -15.54
CA ILE A 140 -3.47 7.96 -15.81
C ILE A 140 -2.87 6.86 -16.67
N ASN A 141 -2.44 7.21 -17.88
CA ASN A 141 -1.76 6.28 -18.78
C ASN A 141 -0.31 6.11 -18.33
N MET A 142 0.09 4.87 -18.08
CA MET A 142 1.45 4.50 -17.66
C MET A 142 2.24 3.78 -18.76
N LYS A 143 1.73 3.75 -19.99
CA LYS A 143 2.33 2.96 -21.08
C LYS A 143 3.80 3.28 -21.32
N ASP A 144 4.16 4.54 -21.31
CA ASP A 144 5.49 5.01 -21.70
C ASP A 144 6.41 5.27 -20.50
N SER A 145 5.85 5.78 -19.41
CA SER A 145 6.60 6.11 -18.18
C SER A 145 5.70 6.20 -16.96
N ILE A 146 6.32 6.10 -15.78
CA ILE A 146 5.69 6.45 -14.50
C ILE A 146 5.89 7.95 -14.29
N PRO A 147 4.83 8.78 -14.28
CA PRO A 147 4.96 10.22 -14.07
C PRO A 147 5.60 10.55 -12.72
N GLN A 148 6.49 11.53 -12.68
CA GLN A 148 7.10 12.00 -11.42
C GLN A 148 6.08 12.68 -10.52
N LEU A 149 5.03 13.21 -11.11
CA LEU A 149 4.03 14.02 -10.45
C LEU A 149 2.65 13.67 -10.95
N LEU A 150 1.73 13.39 -10.04
CA LEU A 150 0.31 13.25 -10.33
C LEU A 150 -0.43 14.38 -9.64
N PHE A 151 -1.17 15.15 -10.41
CA PHE A 151 -2.09 16.14 -9.89
C PHE A 151 -3.53 15.65 -10.07
N PHE A 152 -4.28 15.60 -8.98
CA PHE A 152 -5.67 15.18 -8.96
C PHE A 152 -6.57 16.38 -8.70
N HIS A 153 -7.32 16.82 -9.71
CA HIS A 153 -8.28 17.92 -9.57
C HIS A 153 -9.54 17.46 -8.85
N TYR A 154 -10.05 18.25 -7.93
CA TYR A 154 -11.31 17.97 -7.25
C TYR A 154 -12.54 18.25 -8.12
N ASN A 155 -12.40 19.13 -9.10
CA ASN A 155 -13.51 19.51 -9.96
C ASN A 155 -12.99 19.83 -11.38
N ASP A 156 -13.45 19.05 -12.36
CA ASP A 156 -13.04 19.25 -13.78
C ASP A 156 -13.68 20.52 -14.41
N LYS A 157 -14.63 21.14 -13.71
CA LYS A 157 -15.42 22.26 -14.25
C LYS A 157 -14.94 23.64 -13.80
N ASP A 158 -14.19 23.73 -12.73
CA ASP A 158 -13.66 24.98 -12.23
C ASP A 158 -12.18 25.11 -12.53
N SER A 159 -11.80 26.19 -13.20
CA SER A 159 -10.40 26.58 -13.43
C SER A 159 -9.63 26.95 -12.15
N SER A 160 -10.26 26.83 -10.97
CA SER A 160 -9.58 26.91 -9.69
C SER A 160 -8.78 25.65 -9.47
N SER A 161 -7.47 25.79 -9.42
CA SER A 161 -6.47 24.72 -9.29
C SER A 161 -6.47 24.02 -7.91
N CYS A 162 -7.65 23.69 -7.36
CA CYS A 162 -7.75 22.92 -6.13
C CYS A 162 -7.64 21.43 -6.44
N GLY A 163 -6.67 20.76 -5.83
CA GLY A 163 -6.46 19.32 -6.00
C GLY A 163 -5.29 18.83 -5.16
N ASP A 164 -5.14 17.53 -5.11
CA ASP A 164 -4.04 16.87 -4.42
C ASP A 164 -2.89 16.57 -5.39
N LEU A 165 -1.69 16.64 -4.85
CA LEU A 165 -0.44 16.42 -5.56
C LEU A 165 0.28 15.21 -4.98
N PHE A 166 0.55 14.21 -5.81
CA PHE A 166 1.25 12.99 -5.40
C PHE A 166 2.59 12.93 -6.11
N TYR A 167 3.65 12.76 -5.33
CA TYR A 167 5.02 12.66 -5.83
C TYR A 167 5.47 11.21 -5.91
N PHE A 168 6.10 10.85 -7.04
CA PHE A 168 6.76 9.57 -7.18
C PHE A 168 8.15 9.64 -6.57
N ARG A 169 8.38 8.84 -5.53
CA ARG A 169 9.69 8.63 -4.94
C ARG A 169 10.27 7.34 -5.50
N LYS A 170 11.36 7.44 -6.22
CA LYS A 170 12.13 6.29 -6.67
C LYS A 170 12.99 5.80 -5.53
N ASN A 171 13.04 4.49 -5.36
CA ASN A 171 13.90 3.81 -4.38
C ASN A 171 15.31 3.62 -4.93
#